data_79ee4b26da8a45da43c2216dacdb2fa6
#
_entry.id   79ee4b26da8a45da43c2216dacdb2fa6
#
_cell.length_a   1.000
_cell.length_b   1.000
_cell.length_c   1.000
_cell.angle_alpha   90.00
_cell.angle_beta   90.00
_cell.angle_gamma   90.00
#
_symmetry.space_group_name_H-M   'P 1'
#
loop_
_entity.id
_entity.type
_entity.pdbx_description
1 polymer ?
#
loop_
_entity_poly.entity_id
_entity_poly.type
_entity_poly.pdbx_seq_one_letter_code
_entity_poly.pdbx_strand_id
1 'polypeptide(L)'
;MEDYENADISVKTRTLKKDGFCVLYNPNYSIHTIDYPCDELKRDVLKILPPNYVFIDYIYKINNTSLSTFHRDVTSSQHIFNTKFPIYTLILYQYDGELLSVCPNSHKTYPFVWSKILNIDGKSGTAFLFDCDLLHAGRTNHCKERKVIQYKICHQEDLEKLSSLQNIYVEKTEKCINNIYSTIQRKLSYFFEMPINYIAYPFMIKRENPNTFIGMIQYFIPLNFYNNI
;
A
#
# COMPACT_ATOMS: atom_id res chain seq x y z
N MET A 1 16.81 19.85 -13.75
CA MET A 1 17.81 19.04 -13.00
C MET A 1 17.90 19.43 -11.53
N GLU A 2 17.56 20.67 -11.17
CA GLU A 2 17.55 21.17 -9.76
C GLU A 2 16.36 20.68 -8.92
N ASP A 3 15.22 20.36 -9.53
CA ASP A 3 14.02 19.90 -8.78
C ASP A 3 14.14 18.46 -8.25
N TYR A 4 15.04 17.65 -8.80
CA TYR A 4 15.22 16.24 -8.41
C TYR A 4 16.01 16.08 -7.10
N GLU A 5 16.98 16.98 -6.83
CA GLU A 5 17.74 16.96 -5.57
C GLU A 5 16.90 17.43 -4.38
N ASN A 6 16.02 18.41 -4.58
CA ASN A 6 15.17 18.97 -3.51
C ASN A 6 14.02 18.02 -3.10
N ALA A 7 13.44 17.26 -4.03
CA ALA A 7 12.44 16.24 -3.70
C ALA A 7 13.04 15.07 -2.92
N ASP A 8 14.26 14.68 -3.24
CA ASP A 8 14.99 13.58 -2.60
C ASP A 8 15.32 13.86 -1.13
N ILE A 9 15.70 15.10 -0.79
CA ILE A 9 16.01 15.51 0.60
C ILE A 9 14.76 15.53 1.48
N SER A 10 13.63 16.03 0.98
CA SER A 10 12.38 16.10 1.75
C SER A 10 11.80 14.72 2.08
N VAL A 11 12.10 13.71 1.29
CA VAL A 11 11.64 12.32 1.46
C VAL A 11 12.58 11.52 2.35
N LYS A 12 13.90 11.72 2.25
CA LYS A 12 14.93 11.03 3.06
C LYS A 12 14.83 11.32 4.56
N THR A 13 14.28 12.47 4.95
CA THR A 13 14.15 12.87 6.37
C THR A 13 12.87 12.35 7.03
N ARG A 14 11.99 11.68 6.31
CA ARG A 14 10.71 11.18 6.82
C ARG A 14 10.89 9.92 7.67
N THR A 15 10.09 9.82 8.70
CA THR A 15 10.14 8.70 9.64
C THR A 15 8.77 8.08 9.85
N LEU A 16 8.72 6.77 10.07
CA LEU A 16 7.47 6.05 10.37
C LEU A 16 6.73 6.66 11.55
N LYS A 17 7.43 6.97 12.64
CA LYS A 17 6.83 7.53 13.86
C LYS A 17 6.19 8.90 13.63
N LYS A 18 6.81 9.76 12.85
CA LYS A 18 6.32 11.14 12.62
C LYS A 18 5.35 11.20 11.46
N ASP A 19 5.77 10.70 10.32
CA ASP A 19 5.11 10.93 9.04
C ASP A 19 4.22 9.74 8.61
N GLY A 20 4.40 8.57 9.22
CA GLY A 20 3.73 7.32 8.88
C GLY A 20 4.42 6.54 7.77
N PHE A 21 5.56 7.01 7.28
CA PHE A 21 6.32 6.32 6.23
C PHE A 21 7.80 6.67 6.27
N CYS A 22 8.61 5.83 5.65
CA CYS A 22 9.98 6.12 5.27
C CYS A 22 10.29 5.48 3.91
N VAL A 23 11.36 5.96 3.28
CA VAL A 23 11.80 5.50 1.96
C VAL A 23 13.23 5.00 2.06
N LEU A 24 13.46 3.80 1.54
CA LEU A 24 14.78 3.23 1.35
C LEU A 24 15.07 3.16 -0.15
N TYR A 25 16.33 3.22 -0.50
CA TYR A 25 16.77 3.06 -1.87
C TYR A 25 18.05 2.22 -1.92
N ASN A 26 17.99 1.14 -2.68
CA ASN A 26 19.14 0.38 -3.10
C ASN A 26 18.81 -0.33 -4.42
N PRO A 27 19.56 -0.10 -5.49
CA PRO A 27 19.30 -0.74 -6.79
C PRO A 27 19.32 -2.28 -6.71
N ASN A 28 20.06 -2.85 -5.77
CA ASN A 28 20.12 -4.30 -5.56
C ASN A 28 18.78 -4.89 -5.09
N TYR A 29 17.93 -4.11 -4.43
CA TYR A 29 16.62 -4.61 -4.01
C TYR A 29 15.77 -5.07 -5.19
N SER A 30 15.77 -4.34 -6.30
CA SER A 30 15.00 -4.69 -7.49
C SER A 30 15.64 -5.85 -8.29
N ILE A 31 16.97 -5.98 -8.25
CA ILE A 31 17.72 -7.00 -8.99
C ILE A 31 17.54 -8.38 -8.31
N HIS A 32 17.64 -8.42 -6.98
CA HIS A 32 17.64 -9.66 -6.22
C HIS A 32 16.27 -10.11 -5.70
N THR A 33 15.24 -9.26 -5.83
CA THR A 33 13.87 -9.60 -5.43
C THR A 33 13.06 -10.04 -6.63
N ILE A 34 12.73 -11.33 -6.70
CA ILE A 34 11.84 -11.90 -7.72
C ILE A 34 10.40 -11.96 -7.17
N ASP A 35 10.22 -12.72 -6.10
CA ASP A 35 8.95 -12.88 -5.40
C ASP A 35 9.08 -12.48 -3.93
N TYR A 36 9.96 -13.14 -3.22
CA TYR A 36 10.24 -12.83 -1.81
C TYR A 36 11.26 -11.71 -1.69
N PRO A 37 11.13 -10.84 -0.68
CA PRO A 37 12.09 -9.78 -0.46
C PRO A 37 13.48 -10.38 -0.21
N CYS A 38 14.50 -9.86 -0.89
CA CYS A 38 15.87 -10.32 -0.70
C CYS A 38 16.33 -10.05 0.75
N ASP A 39 17.32 -10.80 1.22
CA ASP A 39 17.78 -10.72 2.61
C ASP A 39 18.31 -9.33 2.99
N GLU A 40 18.89 -8.61 2.04
CA GLU A 40 19.34 -7.23 2.24
C GLU A 40 18.16 -6.31 2.53
N LEU A 41 17.11 -6.36 1.72
CA LEU A 41 15.88 -5.58 1.92
C LEU A 41 15.21 -5.93 3.25
N LYS A 42 15.06 -7.22 3.57
CA LYS A 42 14.51 -7.65 4.86
C LYS A 42 15.29 -7.09 6.05
N ARG A 43 16.62 -7.23 6.02
CA ARG A 43 17.49 -6.75 7.07
C ARG A 43 17.38 -5.23 7.27
N ASP A 44 17.37 -4.47 6.17
CA ASP A 44 17.35 -3.01 6.25
C ASP A 44 15.99 -2.48 6.71
N VAL A 45 14.90 -3.12 6.29
CA VAL A 45 13.55 -2.81 6.77
C VAL A 45 13.39 -3.14 8.26
N LEU A 46 13.83 -4.32 8.69
CA LEU A 46 13.70 -4.74 10.10
C LEU A 46 14.58 -3.92 11.05
N LYS A 47 15.69 -3.32 10.57
CA LYS A 47 16.48 -2.36 11.37
C LYS A 47 15.74 -1.06 11.68
N ILE A 48 14.80 -0.65 10.85
CA ILE A 48 14.01 0.58 11.03
C ILE A 48 12.87 0.34 12.02
N LEU A 49 12.34 -0.88 12.05
CA LEU A 49 11.21 -1.27 12.88
C LEU A 49 11.66 -1.61 14.31
N PRO A 50 10.76 -1.48 15.31
CA PRO A 50 11.01 -2.00 16.63
C PRO A 50 11.28 -3.53 16.60
N PRO A 51 11.85 -4.09 17.67
CA PRO A 51 12.05 -5.55 17.76
C PRO A 51 10.75 -6.34 17.58
N ASN A 52 10.87 -7.60 17.20
CA ASN A 52 9.77 -8.57 17.05
C ASN A 52 8.80 -8.29 15.90
N TYR A 53 9.16 -7.43 14.95
CA TYR A 53 8.43 -7.34 13.69
C TYR A 53 8.90 -8.41 12.72
N VAL A 54 7.95 -8.98 11.97
CA VAL A 54 8.18 -10.05 11.00
C VAL A 54 7.41 -9.80 9.71
N PHE A 55 7.95 -10.27 8.60
CA PHE A 55 7.22 -10.32 7.34
C PHE A 55 6.14 -11.41 7.43
N ILE A 56 4.93 -11.05 7.02
CA ILE A 56 3.82 -12.00 6.81
C ILE A 56 4.05 -12.70 5.47
N ASP A 57 3.60 -13.93 5.33
CA ASP A 57 3.60 -14.65 4.06
C ASP A 57 2.52 -14.08 3.12
N TYR A 58 2.82 -12.86 2.63
CA TYR A 58 1.95 -12.05 1.80
C TYR A 58 2.75 -11.41 0.67
N ILE A 59 2.39 -11.72 -0.56
CA ILE A 59 3.00 -11.17 -1.76
C ILE A 59 1.91 -10.70 -2.71
N TYR A 60 1.93 -9.43 -3.05
CA TYR A 60 0.99 -8.85 -3.98
C TYR A 60 1.75 -8.09 -5.08
N LYS A 61 1.73 -8.63 -6.29
CA LYS A 61 2.39 -8.05 -7.45
C LYS A 61 1.41 -7.29 -8.30
N ILE A 62 1.80 -6.11 -8.75
CA ILE A 62 1.01 -5.27 -9.64
C ILE A 62 1.86 -4.90 -10.85
N ASN A 63 1.40 -5.31 -12.03
CA ASN A 63 2.04 -4.98 -13.31
C ASN A 63 1.21 -3.94 -14.06
N ASN A 64 1.90 -3.00 -14.72
CA ASN A 64 1.40 -2.00 -15.67
C ASN A 64 0.56 -0.86 -15.09
N THR A 65 -0.28 -1.04 -14.09
CA THR A 65 -1.11 0.04 -13.57
C THR A 65 -0.99 0.23 -12.06
N SER A 66 -1.62 1.25 -11.54
CA SER A 66 -1.71 1.48 -10.10
C SER A 66 -3.14 1.82 -9.70
N LEU A 67 -3.52 1.43 -8.50
CA LEU A 67 -4.73 1.96 -7.89
C LEU A 67 -4.52 3.45 -7.61
N SER A 68 -5.10 4.29 -8.48
CA SER A 68 -4.91 5.74 -8.41
C SER A 68 -5.86 6.44 -7.43
N THR A 69 -6.82 5.72 -6.86
CA THR A 69 -7.72 6.24 -5.82
C THR A 69 -7.03 6.25 -4.46
N PHE A 70 -7.28 7.30 -3.68
CA PHE A 70 -6.79 7.39 -2.31
C PHE A 70 -7.51 6.38 -1.42
N HIS A 71 -6.72 5.64 -0.63
CA HIS A 71 -7.23 4.63 0.28
C HIS A 71 -6.24 4.40 1.44
N ARG A 72 -6.71 3.73 2.46
CA ARG A 72 -5.89 3.08 3.50
C ARG A 72 -5.90 1.59 3.22
N ASP A 73 -4.90 0.88 3.69
CA ASP A 73 -4.83 -0.58 3.55
C ASP A 73 -5.76 -1.26 4.55
N VAL A 74 -7.08 -1.08 4.38
CA VAL A 74 -8.11 -1.56 5.32
C VAL A 74 -8.04 -3.06 5.61
N THR A 75 -7.55 -3.85 4.66
CA THR A 75 -7.34 -5.30 4.84
C THR A 75 -6.23 -5.64 5.83
N SER A 76 -5.49 -4.64 6.31
CA SER A 76 -4.44 -4.73 7.31
C SER A 76 -4.42 -3.53 8.27
N SER A 77 -5.54 -2.83 8.39
CA SER A 77 -5.65 -1.68 9.31
C SER A 77 -5.56 -2.12 10.77
N GLN A 78 -4.73 -1.43 11.56
CA GLN A 78 -4.65 -1.64 13.00
C GLN A 78 -6.00 -1.47 13.69
N HIS A 79 -6.76 -0.45 13.28
CA HIS A 79 -8.06 -0.14 13.89
C HIS A 79 -9.12 -1.19 13.59
N ILE A 80 -9.06 -1.81 12.42
CA ILE A 80 -10.04 -2.80 11.99
C ILE A 80 -9.74 -4.17 12.59
N PHE A 81 -8.47 -4.59 12.57
CA PHE A 81 -8.05 -5.87 13.16
C PHE A 81 -7.81 -5.81 14.66
N ASN A 82 -7.91 -4.62 15.26
CA ASN A 82 -7.65 -4.39 16.69
C ASN A 82 -6.31 -5.00 17.13
N THR A 83 -5.27 -4.77 16.36
CA THR A 83 -3.91 -5.21 16.68
C THR A 83 -3.31 -4.33 17.77
N LYS A 84 -2.40 -4.91 18.56
CA LYS A 84 -1.70 -4.18 19.61
C LYS A 84 -0.68 -3.20 19.07
N PHE A 85 -0.07 -3.56 17.94
CA PHE A 85 0.99 -2.79 17.29
C PHE A 85 0.57 -2.39 15.87
N PRO A 86 1.16 -1.31 15.30
CA PRO A 86 0.94 -0.92 13.92
C PRO A 86 1.32 -2.03 12.94
N ILE A 87 0.59 -2.11 11.84
CA ILE A 87 0.90 -2.99 10.73
C ILE A 87 1.50 -2.14 9.61
N TYR A 88 2.52 -2.64 8.96
CA TYR A 88 3.21 -1.93 7.90
C TYR A 88 3.06 -2.61 6.55
N THR A 89 2.95 -1.79 5.51
CA THR A 89 3.10 -2.20 4.13
C THR A 89 4.46 -1.78 3.63
N LEU A 90 5.14 -2.70 2.95
CA LEU A 90 6.36 -2.41 2.18
C LEU A 90 6.04 -2.56 0.70
N ILE A 91 6.28 -1.52 -0.09
CA ILE A 91 6.16 -1.56 -1.55
C ILE A 91 7.54 -1.41 -2.15
N LEU A 92 7.98 -2.42 -2.91
CA LEU A 92 9.19 -2.37 -3.71
C LEU A 92 8.84 -1.99 -5.15
N TYR A 93 9.45 -0.93 -5.65
CA TYR A 93 9.29 -0.46 -7.02
C TYR A 93 10.43 -0.98 -7.89
N GLN A 94 10.07 -1.64 -8.99
CA GLN A 94 11.01 -2.21 -9.96
C GLN A 94 10.98 -1.44 -11.29
N TYR A 95 10.74 -0.14 -11.24
CA TYR A 95 10.74 0.78 -12.37
C TYR A 95 11.09 2.20 -11.91
N ASP A 96 11.47 3.06 -12.86
CA ASP A 96 11.79 4.46 -12.62
C ASP A 96 10.58 5.36 -12.91
N GLY A 97 10.41 6.42 -12.14
CA GLY A 97 9.43 7.48 -12.37
C GLY A 97 8.47 7.74 -11.22
N GLU A 98 7.20 7.98 -11.56
CA GLU A 98 6.15 8.34 -10.61
C GLU A 98 5.71 7.12 -9.79
N LEU A 99 5.96 7.14 -8.47
CA LEU A 99 5.73 5.99 -7.60
C LEU A 99 4.39 6.08 -6.86
N LEU A 100 4.29 7.00 -5.90
CA LEU A 100 3.20 7.04 -4.93
C LEU A 100 2.82 8.48 -4.58
N SER A 101 1.56 8.70 -4.20
CA SER A 101 1.10 9.90 -3.50
C SER A 101 0.70 9.52 -2.09
N VAL A 102 1.16 10.27 -1.11
CA VAL A 102 0.89 10.00 0.32
C VAL A 102 0.42 11.24 1.03
N CYS A 103 -0.31 11.05 2.13
CA CYS A 103 -0.72 12.10 3.05
C CYS A 103 0.03 11.91 4.37
N PRO A 104 1.18 12.58 4.58
CA PRO A 104 1.96 12.45 5.82
C PRO A 104 1.11 12.71 7.06
N ASN A 105 1.33 11.97 8.13
CA ASN A 105 0.58 12.01 9.40
C ASN A 105 -0.87 11.51 9.36
N SER A 106 -1.43 11.15 8.23
CA SER A 106 -2.83 10.72 8.14
C SER A 106 -3.14 9.43 8.93
N HIS A 107 -2.13 8.60 9.22
CA HIS A 107 -2.25 7.44 10.12
C HIS A 107 -2.59 7.83 11.57
N LYS A 108 -2.19 9.04 12.03
CA LYS A 108 -2.49 9.53 13.39
C LYS A 108 -3.83 10.24 13.49
N THR A 109 -4.33 10.76 12.39
CA THR A 109 -5.57 11.53 12.34
C THR A 109 -6.76 10.69 11.89
N TYR A 110 -6.58 9.38 11.83
CA TYR A 110 -7.62 8.44 11.49
C TYR A 110 -8.92 8.72 12.27
N PRO A 111 -10.10 8.74 11.63
CA PRO A 111 -10.33 8.50 10.21
C PRO A 111 -10.21 9.76 9.31
N PHE A 112 -9.80 10.88 9.83
CA PHE A 112 -9.78 12.16 9.12
C PHE A 112 -8.47 12.39 8.37
N VAL A 113 -8.54 13.22 7.32
CA VAL A 113 -7.37 13.63 6.52
C VAL A 113 -7.10 15.11 6.75
N TRP A 114 -5.96 15.42 7.38
CA TRP A 114 -5.56 16.78 7.72
C TRP A 114 -4.22 17.20 7.07
N SER A 115 -3.69 16.43 6.16
CA SER A 115 -2.41 16.70 5.55
C SER A 115 -2.47 16.91 4.05
N LYS A 116 -1.52 17.66 3.53
CA LYS A 116 -1.36 17.86 2.09
C LYS A 116 -0.80 16.59 1.43
N ILE A 117 -1.19 16.38 0.18
CA ILE A 117 -0.65 15.29 -0.64
C ILE A 117 0.81 15.58 -0.98
N LEU A 118 1.68 14.62 -0.72
CA LEU A 118 3.06 14.58 -1.17
C LEU A 118 3.17 13.55 -2.29
N ASN A 119 3.68 13.97 -3.44
CA ASN A 119 3.98 13.09 -4.55
C ASN A 119 5.43 12.62 -4.47
N ILE A 120 5.64 11.32 -4.67
CA ILE A 120 6.95 10.69 -4.57
C ILE A 120 7.29 10.07 -5.91
N ASP A 121 8.41 10.46 -6.44
CA ASP A 121 9.05 9.89 -7.61
C ASP A 121 10.33 9.16 -7.16
N GLY A 122 10.79 8.19 -7.92
CA GLY A 122 11.96 7.41 -7.55
C GLY A 122 12.47 6.52 -8.67
N LYS A 123 13.51 5.75 -8.34
CA LYS A 123 14.16 4.79 -9.24
C LYS A 123 13.81 3.36 -8.87
N SER A 124 14.03 2.45 -9.80
CA SER A 124 14.00 1.02 -9.55
C SER A 124 14.89 0.65 -8.37
N GLY A 125 14.37 -0.13 -7.43
CA GLY A 125 15.02 -0.40 -6.13
C GLY A 125 14.57 0.54 -5.00
N THR A 126 13.66 1.49 -5.27
CA THR A 126 13.00 2.25 -4.19
C THR A 126 12.04 1.36 -3.44
N ALA A 127 12.20 1.29 -2.12
CA ALA A 127 11.31 0.59 -1.21
C ALA A 127 10.61 1.60 -0.29
N PHE A 128 9.29 1.57 -0.29
CA PHE A 128 8.44 2.47 0.47
C PHE A 128 7.77 1.70 1.61
N LEU A 129 8.21 1.98 2.85
CA LEU A 129 7.67 1.37 4.07
C LEU A 129 6.71 2.35 4.73
N PHE A 130 5.46 1.94 4.98
CA PHE A 130 4.45 2.81 5.58
C PHE A 130 3.45 2.07 6.46
N ASP A 131 2.87 2.82 7.39
CA ASP A 131 1.76 2.38 8.23
C ASP A 131 0.53 2.08 7.38
N CYS A 132 -0.10 0.93 7.57
CA CYS A 132 -1.28 0.52 6.79
C CYS A 132 -2.44 1.51 6.87
N ASP A 133 -2.51 2.28 7.95
CA ASP A 133 -3.52 3.34 8.12
C ASP A 133 -3.11 4.70 7.50
N LEU A 134 -1.96 4.78 6.84
CA LEU A 134 -1.55 5.95 6.08
C LEU A 134 -2.39 6.09 4.80
N LEU A 135 -2.99 7.25 4.58
CA LEU A 135 -3.71 7.56 3.35
C LEU A 135 -2.75 7.72 2.19
N HIS A 136 -2.91 6.92 1.16
CA HIS A 136 -2.03 6.90 0.00
C HIS A 136 -2.78 6.52 -1.28
N ALA A 137 -2.12 6.73 -2.41
CA ALA A 137 -2.61 6.33 -3.73
C ALA A 137 -1.43 6.10 -4.68
N GLY A 138 -1.53 5.12 -5.56
CA GLY A 138 -0.59 5.01 -6.67
C GLY A 138 -0.64 6.25 -7.56
N ARG A 139 0.50 6.63 -8.14
CA ARG A 139 0.56 7.68 -9.16
C ARG A 139 0.00 7.18 -10.48
N THR A 140 -0.72 8.05 -11.17
CA THR A 140 -1.12 7.77 -12.55
C THR A 140 0.12 7.96 -13.41
N ASN A 141 0.80 6.88 -13.72
CA ASN A 141 1.97 6.93 -14.59
C ASN A 141 1.68 6.31 -15.95
N HIS A 142 2.48 6.69 -16.92
CA HIS A 142 2.40 6.19 -18.29
C HIS A 142 3.39 5.05 -18.57
N CYS A 143 4.08 4.56 -17.55
CA CYS A 143 5.08 3.51 -17.68
C CYS A 143 4.41 2.15 -17.93
N LYS A 144 4.62 1.59 -19.11
CA LYS A 144 4.10 0.28 -19.50
C LYS A 144 4.84 -0.88 -18.79
N GLU A 145 6.04 -0.62 -18.29
CA GLU A 145 6.89 -1.61 -17.61
C GLU A 145 6.81 -1.51 -16.08
N ARG A 146 5.79 -0.83 -15.58
CA ARG A 146 5.59 -0.69 -14.15
C ARG A 146 5.46 -2.07 -13.49
N LYS A 147 6.34 -2.32 -12.53
CA LYS A 147 6.33 -3.51 -11.67
C LYS A 147 6.44 -3.08 -10.22
N VAL A 148 5.55 -3.59 -9.40
CA VAL A 148 5.48 -3.28 -7.97
C VAL A 148 5.23 -4.56 -7.22
N ILE A 149 5.97 -4.78 -6.13
CA ILE A 149 5.73 -5.89 -5.22
C ILE A 149 5.42 -5.32 -3.84
N GLN A 150 4.33 -5.79 -3.25
CA GLN A 150 3.86 -5.36 -1.95
C GLN A 150 3.98 -6.51 -0.95
N TYR A 151 4.49 -6.20 0.24
CA TYR A 151 4.63 -7.11 1.38
C TYR A 151 3.92 -6.51 2.59
N LYS A 152 3.57 -7.37 3.55
CA LYS A 152 3.02 -6.96 4.85
C LYS A 152 3.95 -7.36 5.97
N ILE A 153 4.02 -6.50 7.00
CA ILE A 153 4.91 -6.66 8.15
C ILE A 153 4.11 -6.34 9.40
N CYS A 154 4.13 -7.24 10.38
CA CYS A 154 3.45 -7.04 11.65
C CYS A 154 4.32 -7.46 12.83
N HIS A 155 3.89 -7.09 14.02
CA HIS A 155 4.50 -7.60 15.25
C HIS A 155 4.09 -9.05 15.50
N GLN A 156 5.01 -9.87 16.03
CA GLN A 156 4.77 -11.30 16.26
C GLN A 156 3.54 -11.60 17.12
N GLU A 157 3.26 -10.76 18.12
CA GLU A 157 2.09 -10.92 18.99
C GLU A 157 0.74 -10.75 18.28
N ASP A 158 0.73 -10.12 17.11
CA ASP A 158 -0.49 -9.86 16.34
C ASP A 158 -0.69 -10.82 15.14
N LEU A 159 0.25 -11.76 14.92
CA LEU A 159 0.20 -12.69 13.77
C LEU A 159 -1.10 -13.50 13.69
N GLU A 160 -1.63 -13.97 14.82
CA GLU A 160 -2.87 -14.76 14.86
C GLU A 160 -4.08 -13.94 14.37
N LYS A 161 -4.13 -12.65 14.73
CA LYS A 161 -5.20 -11.75 14.28
C LYS A 161 -5.18 -11.50 12.78
N LEU A 162 -4.03 -11.68 12.15
CA LEU A 162 -3.78 -11.44 10.75
C LEU A 162 -3.69 -12.75 9.93
N SER A 163 -4.28 -13.84 10.43
CA SER A 163 -4.28 -15.13 9.75
C SER A 163 -4.87 -15.07 8.34
N SER A 164 -5.84 -14.18 8.11
CA SER A 164 -6.43 -13.94 6.79
C SER A 164 -5.47 -13.30 5.77
N LEU A 165 -4.33 -12.78 6.22
CA LEU A 165 -3.29 -12.20 5.37
C LEU A 165 -2.13 -13.16 5.12
N GLN A 166 -2.17 -14.38 5.68
CA GLN A 166 -1.12 -15.37 5.48
C GLN A 166 -1.39 -16.23 4.24
N ASN A 167 -0.33 -16.69 3.61
CA ASN A 167 -0.37 -17.51 2.38
C ASN A 167 -1.08 -16.80 1.20
N ILE A 168 -0.95 -15.47 1.14
CA ILE A 168 -1.51 -14.68 0.05
C ILE A 168 -0.44 -14.48 -1.03
N TYR A 169 -0.69 -15.01 -2.20
CA TYR A 169 0.11 -14.77 -3.39
C TYR A 169 -0.80 -14.33 -4.53
N VAL A 170 -0.72 -13.06 -4.90
CA VAL A 170 -1.54 -12.48 -5.96
C VAL A 170 -0.66 -11.75 -6.96
N GLU A 171 -0.90 -11.99 -8.24
CA GLU A 171 -0.33 -11.21 -9.33
C GLU A 171 -1.44 -10.61 -10.18
N LYS A 172 -1.45 -9.28 -10.29
CA LYS A 172 -2.39 -8.54 -11.13
C LYS A 172 -1.67 -7.83 -12.26
N THR A 173 -2.19 -8.03 -13.46
CA THR A 173 -1.84 -7.24 -14.63
C THR A 173 -3.05 -6.44 -15.04
N GLU A 174 -3.00 -5.13 -14.85
CA GLU A 174 -4.13 -4.26 -15.14
C GLU A 174 -3.80 -3.34 -16.32
N LYS A 175 -4.82 -2.99 -17.09
CA LYS A 175 -4.67 -1.99 -18.17
C LYS A 175 -4.64 -0.60 -17.56
N CYS A 176 -3.70 0.23 -17.97
CA CYS A 176 -3.66 1.63 -17.59
C CYS A 176 -4.85 2.36 -18.23
N ILE A 177 -5.78 2.81 -17.39
CA ILE A 177 -6.91 3.66 -17.80
C ILE A 177 -6.65 5.05 -17.24
N ASN A 178 -6.07 5.92 -18.06
CA ASN A 178 -5.87 7.31 -17.71
C ASN A 178 -6.87 8.18 -18.49
N ASN A 179 -7.98 8.51 -17.84
CA ASN A 179 -9.02 9.36 -18.41
C ASN A 179 -9.55 10.35 -17.37
N ILE A 180 -10.40 11.26 -17.81
CA ILE A 180 -11.03 12.26 -16.93
C ILE A 180 -11.78 11.63 -15.76
N TYR A 181 -12.37 10.46 -15.97
CA TYR A 181 -13.11 9.71 -14.96
C TYR A 181 -12.19 9.23 -13.83
N SER A 182 -11.01 8.68 -14.16
CA SER A 182 -10.02 8.28 -13.15
C SER A 182 -9.50 9.46 -12.32
N THR A 183 -9.38 10.63 -12.95
CA THR A 183 -9.00 11.88 -12.26
C THR A 183 -10.08 12.33 -11.28
N ILE A 184 -11.35 12.27 -11.68
CA ILE A 184 -12.49 12.60 -10.80
C ILE A 184 -12.56 11.60 -9.65
N GLN A 185 -12.46 10.30 -9.93
CA GLN A 185 -12.46 9.27 -8.90
C GLN A 185 -11.33 9.46 -7.88
N ARG A 186 -10.13 9.81 -8.35
CA ARG A 186 -9.00 10.12 -7.48
C ARG A 186 -9.30 11.28 -6.53
N LYS A 187 -9.88 12.38 -7.02
CA LYS A 187 -10.28 13.52 -6.18
C LYS A 187 -11.36 13.15 -5.18
N LEU A 188 -12.41 12.46 -5.64
CA LEU A 188 -13.49 12.02 -4.77
C LEU A 188 -13.00 11.07 -3.68
N SER A 189 -12.12 10.13 -4.01
CA SER A 189 -11.57 9.19 -3.03
C SER A 189 -10.75 9.87 -1.95
N TYR A 190 -10.08 10.99 -2.24
CA TYR A 190 -9.37 11.77 -1.23
C TYR A 190 -10.32 12.41 -0.21
N PHE A 191 -11.43 13.00 -0.67
CA PHE A 191 -12.39 13.65 0.21
C PHE A 191 -13.32 12.69 0.95
N PHE A 192 -13.64 11.55 0.31
CA PHE A 192 -14.58 10.55 0.84
C PHE A 192 -13.90 9.24 1.23
N GLU A 193 -12.63 9.29 1.57
CA GLU A 193 -11.83 8.12 1.95
C GLU A 193 -12.48 7.35 3.10
N MET A 194 -12.94 8.02 4.14
CA MET A 194 -13.51 7.38 5.31
C MET A 194 -14.76 6.55 4.99
N PRO A 195 -15.83 7.08 4.37
CA PRO A 195 -16.98 6.25 4.02
C PRO A 195 -16.63 5.14 3.04
N ILE A 196 -15.69 5.36 2.11
CA ILE A 196 -15.26 4.32 1.18
C ILE A 196 -14.58 3.18 1.94
N ASN A 197 -13.65 3.47 2.83
CA ASN A 197 -12.92 2.47 3.58
C ASN A 197 -13.78 1.75 4.61
N TYR A 198 -14.64 2.45 5.34
CA TYR A 198 -15.48 1.84 6.39
C TYR A 198 -16.69 1.09 5.83
N ILE A 199 -17.39 1.67 4.86
CA ILE A 199 -18.58 1.06 4.28
C ILE A 199 -18.19 -0.09 3.36
N ALA A 200 -17.10 0.09 2.60
CA ALA A 200 -16.64 -0.94 1.66
C ALA A 200 -15.87 -2.09 2.34
N TYR A 201 -15.30 -1.87 3.54
CA TYR A 201 -14.47 -2.85 4.22
C TYR A 201 -15.12 -4.24 4.40
N PRO A 202 -16.36 -4.38 4.88
CA PRO A 202 -17.00 -5.68 4.98
C PRO A 202 -17.10 -6.42 3.64
N PHE A 203 -17.15 -5.67 2.54
CA PHE A 203 -17.22 -6.22 1.19
C PHE A 203 -15.86 -6.59 0.59
N MET A 204 -14.78 -6.14 1.20
CA MET A 204 -13.41 -6.36 0.70
C MET A 204 -12.76 -7.60 1.28
N ILE A 205 -13.10 -8.01 2.52
CA ILE A 205 -12.36 -9.03 3.26
C ILE A 205 -12.81 -10.44 2.93
N LYS A 206 -14.10 -10.65 2.79
CA LYS A 206 -14.67 -11.97 2.68
C LYS A 206 -15.75 -12.03 1.60
N ARG A 207 -15.63 -13.02 0.72
CA ARG A 207 -16.68 -13.29 -0.25
C ARG A 207 -17.82 -13.99 0.48
N GLU A 208 -18.92 -13.28 0.66
CA GLU A 208 -20.13 -13.84 1.26
C GLU A 208 -20.89 -14.72 0.26
N ASN A 209 -21.74 -15.60 0.79
CA ASN A 209 -22.62 -16.42 -0.03
C ASN A 209 -23.48 -15.50 -0.92
N PRO A 210 -23.53 -15.73 -2.26
CA PRO A 210 -24.29 -14.88 -3.19
C PRO A 210 -25.79 -14.76 -2.86
N ASN A 211 -26.33 -15.67 -2.07
CA ASN A 211 -27.73 -15.64 -1.62
C ASN A 211 -27.98 -14.71 -0.42
N THR A 212 -26.93 -14.11 0.15
CA THR A 212 -27.08 -13.08 1.17
C THR A 212 -27.16 -11.69 0.56
N PHE A 213 -27.77 -10.73 1.27
CA PHE A 213 -27.83 -9.33 0.83
C PHE A 213 -26.42 -8.77 0.56
N ILE A 214 -25.46 -9.06 1.42
CA ILE A 214 -24.06 -8.67 1.25
C ILE A 214 -23.45 -9.35 0.02
N GLY A 215 -23.66 -10.65 -0.17
CA GLY A 215 -23.19 -11.38 -1.34
C GLY A 215 -23.76 -10.86 -2.67
N MET A 216 -25.04 -10.45 -2.68
CA MET A 216 -25.64 -9.78 -3.83
C MET A 216 -24.94 -8.42 -4.13
N ILE A 217 -24.69 -7.61 -3.11
CA ILE A 217 -23.98 -6.33 -3.31
C ILE A 217 -22.57 -6.58 -3.82
N GLN A 218 -21.84 -7.57 -3.30
CA GLN A 218 -20.51 -7.95 -3.76
C GLN A 218 -20.49 -8.42 -5.22
N TYR A 219 -21.58 -9.01 -5.69
CA TYR A 219 -21.71 -9.43 -7.09
C TYR A 219 -21.80 -8.24 -8.05
N PHE A 220 -22.53 -7.18 -7.65
CA PHE A 220 -22.68 -5.96 -8.47
C PHE A 220 -21.53 -4.96 -8.32
N ILE A 221 -20.80 -5.01 -7.22
CA ILE A 221 -19.65 -4.15 -6.95
C ILE A 221 -18.42 -5.06 -6.86
N PRO A 222 -17.66 -5.27 -7.94
CA PRO A 222 -16.48 -6.13 -7.92
C PRO A 222 -15.33 -5.44 -7.16
N LEU A 223 -15.47 -5.28 -5.86
CA LEU A 223 -14.42 -4.83 -4.94
C LEU A 223 -13.56 -6.04 -4.49
N ASN A 224 -13.14 -6.85 -5.44
CA ASN A 224 -12.39 -8.06 -5.14
C ASN A 224 -10.90 -7.79 -5.11
N PHE A 225 -10.34 -7.53 -3.93
CA PHE A 225 -8.88 -7.39 -3.77
C PHE A 225 -8.16 -8.75 -3.81
N TYR A 226 -8.81 -9.83 -3.39
CA TYR A 226 -8.20 -11.16 -3.28
C TYR A 226 -9.04 -12.22 -3.98
N ASN A 227 -9.21 -12.08 -5.29
CA ASN A 227 -10.16 -12.89 -6.06
C ASN A 227 -9.74 -14.32 -6.39
N ASN A 228 -8.66 -14.83 -5.83
CA ASN A 228 -8.17 -16.17 -6.17
C ASN A 228 -7.84 -17.00 -4.92
N ILE A 229 -8.67 -16.92 -3.89
CA ILE A 229 -8.64 -17.88 -2.79
C ILE A 229 -9.88 -18.73 -2.84
#